data_e2687110e4dc716ddb4c290b20c192ee
#
_entry.id   e2687110e4dc716ddb4c290b20c192ee
#
_cell.length_a   1.000
_cell.length_b   1.000
_cell.length_c   1.000
_cell.angle_alpha   90.00
_cell.angle_beta   90.00
_cell.angle_gamma   90.00
#
_symmetry.space_group_name_H-M   'P 1'
#
loop_
_entity.id
_entity.type
_entity.pdbx_description
1 polymer ?
#
loop_
_entity_poly.entity_id
_entity_poly.type
_entity_poly.pdbx_seq_one_letter_code
_entity_poly.pdbx_strand_id
1 'polypeptide(L)'
;GASAVYIAGTMDASRRRTNPGSLAILSKYDANGNLVWTKESIARQGAVGVALSGDAVYVAGPDASGGLQQMYVRKFDSSGDEQWTAQFGSGRYDQVFGVAADAGGVYVAGSAGGTLPGQTSGHLFIRKYDPDGKELWTNAFGTVGVSEYAYAVSVSSSGVYLVGSAEELIGVQTLPAFDFDGYVRKYDTNGNLQWTQQFGGIDREEAFGALADASGVYVVGYTREVLGPASLGGEDAFLRRYDASGNALWTIQTGSVDDDYGYGVAVDGTGIYIGGYTDRNTIPEDLTNHADSFLYKYSPPAAGGPVVLDGAIVNNASFAANPAPVAPGSIAAIFGTGLNGGLQVLSSSFGPDHKLVTSLGGASVTVGGIPAPMFYSTSAQLGVQIPLELAGQRSADVQVTVGGKTSQPRTVNLSAVAPGLFTLSQDGRGTAVCIHKDGITPVSTGKPAHPGEEVVFYGTGLGPVTPSIGTGEASVGNKTIHTPTVKIDGLPAAVMFSGLSPGYVGLYQINVVVPELARTNAADPVTLSLDGTPANPVTIPVGPSQ
;
A
#
# COMPACT_ATOMS: atom_id res chain seq x y z
N GLY A 1 6.89 34.46 -1.95
CA GLY A 1 7.11 34.80 -3.34
C GLY A 1 5.95 34.32 -4.20
N ALA A 2 5.63 35.01 -5.28
CA ALA A 2 4.56 34.59 -6.17
C ALA A 2 4.92 33.22 -6.76
N SER A 3 4.11 32.21 -6.48
CA SER A 3 4.27 30.89 -7.05
C SER A 3 3.92 30.92 -8.53
N ALA A 4 4.80 30.44 -9.37
CA ALA A 4 4.55 30.22 -10.78
C ALA A 4 4.49 28.70 -11.05
N VAL A 5 3.71 28.31 -12.04
CA VAL A 5 3.64 26.93 -12.54
C VAL A 5 4.34 26.88 -13.89
N TYR A 6 5.22 25.92 -14.07
CA TYR A 6 5.90 25.66 -15.33
C TYR A 6 5.46 24.31 -15.87
N ILE A 7 5.12 24.28 -17.15
CA ILE A 7 4.71 23.06 -17.86
C ILE A 7 5.65 22.88 -19.05
N ALA A 8 6.30 21.72 -19.12
CA ALA A 8 7.08 21.31 -20.27
C ALA A 8 6.42 20.09 -20.93
N GLY A 9 6.49 20.02 -22.25
CA GLY A 9 5.88 18.93 -22.99
C GLY A 9 6.28 18.94 -24.47
N THR A 10 5.79 17.97 -25.20
CA THR A 10 6.01 17.83 -26.65
C THR A 10 4.72 18.12 -27.39
N MET A 11 4.80 19.00 -28.38
CA MET A 11 3.70 19.32 -29.28
C MET A 11 3.95 18.70 -30.65
N ASP A 12 2.96 17.96 -31.17
CA ASP A 12 2.97 17.53 -32.56
C ASP A 12 2.62 18.72 -33.48
N ALA A 13 3.62 19.19 -34.19
CA ALA A 13 3.49 20.27 -35.16
C ALA A 13 3.40 19.79 -36.62
N SER A 14 3.16 18.50 -36.82
CA SER A 14 3.07 17.90 -38.19
C SER A 14 1.99 18.55 -39.06
N ARG A 15 0.95 19.15 -38.47
CA ARG A 15 -0.15 19.86 -39.15
C ARG A 15 0.17 21.34 -39.46
N ARG A 16 1.33 21.87 -39.06
CA ARG A 16 1.74 23.22 -39.39
C ARG A 16 2.22 23.29 -40.85
N ARG A 17 2.08 24.44 -41.46
CA ARG A 17 2.47 24.67 -42.87
C ARG A 17 3.93 24.28 -43.20
N THR A 18 4.82 24.39 -42.23
CA THR A 18 6.25 24.06 -42.34
C THR A 18 6.57 22.62 -41.94
N ASN A 19 5.59 21.88 -41.45
CA ASN A 19 5.74 20.50 -40.95
C ASN A 19 7.05 20.28 -40.15
N PRO A 20 7.29 21.01 -39.05
CA PRO A 20 8.54 20.93 -38.30
C PRO A 20 8.70 19.63 -37.52
N GLY A 21 7.68 18.75 -37.49
CA GLY A 21 7.63 17.57 -36.61
C GLY A 21 7.28 17.95 -35.16
N SER A 22 7.86 17.22 -34.22
CA SER A 22 7.67 17.49 -32.77
C SER A 22 8.43 18.74 -32.35
N LEU A 23 7.84 19.53 -31.47
CA LEU A 23 8.47 20.68 -30.82
C LEU A 23 8.37 20.54 -29.30
N ALA A 24 9.44 20.80 -28.58
CA ALA A 24 9.38 20.99 -27.14
C ALA A 24 8.74 22.34 -26.84
N ILE A 25 7.81 22.39 -25.91
CA ILE A 25 7.19 23.60 -25.38
C ILE A 25 7.49 23.73 -23.89
N LEU A 26 7.74 24.97 -23.46
CA LEU A 26 7.83 25.36 -22.07
C LEU A 26 6.91 26.55 -21.87
N SER A 27 5.94 26.42 -20.96
CA SER A 27 5.00 27.48 -20.61
C SER A 27 5.08 27.84 -19.14
N LYS A 28 4.97 29.13 -18.82
CA LYS A 28 4.88 29.65 -17.46
C LYS A 28 3.49 30.23 -17.24
N TYR A 29 2.91 29.87 -16.10
CA TYR A 29 1.64 30.41 -15.63
C TYR A 29 1.85 31.12 -14.28
N ASP A 30 1.04 32.14 -14.00
CA ASP A 30 1.01 32.78 -12.70
C ASP A 30 0.22 31.92 -11.67
N ALA A 31 0.18 32.36 -10.43
CA ALA A 31 -0.54 31.67 -9.34
C ALA A 31 -2.07 31.59 -9.57
N ASN A 32 -2.63 32.38 -10.47
CA ASN A 32 -4.05 32.37 -10.82
C ASN A 32 -4.34 31.51 -12.06
N GLY A 33 -3.31 30.85 -12.61
CA GLY A 33 -3.43 30.02 -13.81
C GLY A 33 -3.41 30.81 -15.14
N ASN A 34 -3.07 32.10 -15.14
CA ASN A 34 -2.96 32.88 -16.37
C ASN A 34 -1.62 32.59 -17.05
N LEU A 35 -1.64 32.36 -18.37
CA LEU A 35 -0.42 32.18 -19.16
C LEU A 35 0.41 33.47 -19.15
N VAL A 36 1.66 33.37 -18.71
CA VAL A 36 2.63 34.48 -18.70
C VAL A 36 3.42 34.50 -20.00
N TRP A 37 3.99 33.35 -20.38
CA TRP A 37 4.70 33.16 -21.65
C TRP A 37 4.78 31.69 -22.04
N THR A 38 5.03 31.44 -23.35
CA THR A 38 5.36 30.14 -23.92
C THR A 38 6.61 30.25 -24.79
N LYS A 39 7.54 29.31 -24.65
CA LYS A 39 8.71 29.14 -25.52
C LYS A 39 8.57 27.81 -26.28
N GLU A 40 8.93 27.84 -27.56
CA GLU A 40 8.98 26.66 -28.44
C GLU A 40 10.41 26.37 -28.85
N SER A 41 10.78 25.09 -28.95
CA SER A 41 12.09 24.67 -29.44
C SER A 41 12.16 24.67 -30.98
N ILE A 42 13.33 24.35 -31.50
CA ILE A 42 13.50 24.00 -32.92
C ILE A 42 12.83 22.65 -33.24
N ALA A 43 12.62 22.38 -34.52
CA ALA A 43 12.02 21.13 -35.03
C ALA A 43 12.73 19.88 -34.50
N ARG A 44 11.95 18.80 -34.31
CA ARG A 44 12.39 17.46 -33.89
C ARG A 44 12.98 17.39 -32.48
N GLN A 45 12.61 18.31 -31.60
CA GLN A 45 12.90 18.21 -30.17
C GLN A 45 11.62 17.95 -29.41
N GLY A 46 11.70 17.18 -28.32
CA GLY A 46 10.64 16.96 -27.34
C GLY A 46 11.08 17.45 -25.95
N ALA A 47 10.14 17.63 -25.05
CA ALA A 47 10.41 17.84 -23.62
C ALA A 47 9.71 16.75 -22.82
N VAL A 48 10.45 16.14 -21.87
CA VAL A 48 9.94 15.09 -20.99
C VAL A 48 9.74 15.58 -19.56
N GLY A 49 10.40 16.69 -19.19
CA GLY A 49 10.26 17.22 -17.83
C GLY A 49 10.85 18.61 -17.67
N VAL A 50 10.44 19.24 -16.57
CA VAL A 50 10.92 20.54 -16.11
C VAL A 50 11.31 20.45 -14.65
N ALA A 51 12.45 21.07 -14.29
CA ALA A 51 12.91 21.19 -12.90
C ALA A 51 13.29 22.65 -12.59
N LEU A 52 13.11 23.02 -11.33
CA LEU A 52 13.35 24.40 -10.86
C LEU A 52 14.41 24.41 -9.75
N SER A 53 15.30 25.38 -9.80
CA SER A 53 16.19 25.70 -8.69
C SER A 53 16.40 27.22 -8.60
N GLY A 54 15.84 27.85 -7.57
CA GLY A 54 15.75 29.31 -7.50
C GLY A 54 14.98 29.86 -8.71
N ASP A 55 15.61 30.79 -9.44
CA ASP A 55 15.05 31.39 -10.66
C ASP A 55 15.40 30.61 -11.95
N ALA A 56 16.20 29.57 -11.84
CA ALA A 56 16.58 28.72 -12.97
C ALA A 56 15.49 27.69 -13.30
N VAL A 57 15.20 27.55 -14.57
CA VAL A 57 14.24 26.59 -15.15
C VAL A 57 15.04 25.66 -16.08
N TYR A 58 15.04 24.36 -15.76
CA TYR A 58 15.73 23.36 -16.56
C TYR A 58 14.72 22.48 -17.29
N VAL A 59 14.93 22.26 -18.59
CA VAL A 59 14.11 21.37 -19.42
C VAL A 59 15.02 20.33 -20.04
N ALA A 60 14.58 19.09 -20.06
CA ALA A 60 15.31 17.99 -20.68
C ALA A 60 14.40 17.20 -21.62
N GLY A 61 15.00 16.59 -22.65
CA GLY A 61 14.25 15.78 -23.59
C GLY A 61 15.09 15.21 -24.74
N PRO A 62 14.43 14.49 -25.67
CA PRO A 62 15.08 13.99 -26.88
C PRO A 62 15.33 15.10 -27.90
N ASP A 63 16.43 14.95 -28.65
CA ASP A 63 16.79 15.80 -29.76
C ASP A 63 17.12 14.95 -31.03
N ALA A 64 16.24 14.95 -31.99
CA ALA A 64 16.40 14.30 -33.26
C ALA A 64 16.72 15.28 -34.40
N SER A 65 17.09 16.53 -34.11
CA SER A 65 17.38 17.58 -35.10
C SER A 65 18.60 17.25 -35.98
N GLY A 66 19.57 16.51 -35.43
CA GLY A 66 20.78 16.05 -36.11
C GLY A 66 20.65 14.72 -36.87
N GLY A 67 19.45 14.11 -36.92
CA GLY A 67 19.17 12.85 -37.61
C GLY A 67 19.27 11.59 -36.74
N LEU A 68 20.18 11.53 -35.78
CA LEU A 68 20.21 10.52 -34.73
C LEU A 68 19.54 11.09 -33.47
N GLN A 69 18.76 10.28 -32.76
CA GLN A 69 18.13 10.72 -31.55
C GLN A 69 19.18 10.81 -30.43
N GLN A 70 19.47 12.04 -30.07
CA GLN A 70 20.29 12.40 -28.91
C GLN A 70 19.42 12.96 -27.79
N MET A 71 20.04 13.48 -26.78
CA MET A 71 19.40 14.08 -25.60
C MET A 71 19.91 15.51 -25.44
N TYR A 72 19.07 16.35 -24.81
CA TYR A 72 19.50 17.69 -24.39
C TYR A 72 19.04 18.00 -22.97
N VAL A 73 19.76 18.87 -22.31
CA VAL A 73 19.32 19.63 -21.16
C VAL A 73 19.55 21.12 -21.43
N ARG A 74 18.56 21.94 -21.09
CA ARG A 74 18.55 23.38 -21.38
C ARG A 74 18.15 24.16 -20.15
N LYS A 75 18.87 25.24 -19.87
CA LYS A 75 18.55 26.18 -18.80
C LYS A 75 17.96 27.45 -19.35
N PHE A 76 16.88 27.89 -18.74
CA PHE A 76 16.26 29.21 -18.92
C PHE A 76 16.28 29.97 -17.58
N ASP A 77 16.21 31.28 -17.67
CA ASP A 77 15.87 32.13 -16.54
C ASP A 77 14.35 32.21 -16.34
N SER A 78 13.92 32.91 -15.30
CA SER A 78 12.49 33.06 -14.98
C SER A 78 11.69 33.89 -16.01
N SER A 79 12.37 34.61 -16.92
CA SER A 79 11.80 35.35 -18.06
C SER A 79 11.63 34.47 -19.29
N GLY A 80 12.18 33.25 -19.25
CA GLY A 80 12.15 32.26 -20.33
C GLY A 80 13.27 32.51 -21.36
N ASP A 81 14.31 33.25 -21.02
CA ASP A 81 15.47 33.45 -21.89
C ASP A 81 16.48 32.31 -21.65
N GLU A 82 16.88 31.67 -22.77
CA GLU A 82 17.83 30.56 -22.75
C GLU A 82 19.21 31.04 -22.28
N GLN A 83 19.78 30.34 -21.30
CA GLN A 83 21.09 30.63 -20.74
C GLN A 83 22.15 29.72 -21.36
N TRP A 84 21.87 28.43 -21.47
CA TRP A 84 22.72 27.43 -22.11
C TRP A 84 21.94 26.17 -22.50
N THR A 85 22.52 25.42 -23.45
CA THR A 85 22.05 24.09 -23.85
C THR A 85 23.24 23.14 -23.91
N ALA A 86 23.12 21.97 -23.27
CA ALA A 86 24.04 20.86 -23.41
C ALA A 86 23.34 19.73 -24.18
N GLN A 87 24.00 19.23 -25.24
CA GLN A 87 23.59 18.05 -26.00
C GLN A 87 24.52 16.89 -25.68
N PHE A 88 23.97 15.70 -25.57
CA PHE A 88 24.74 14.50 -25.28
C PHE A 88 24.02 13.24 -25.76
N GLY A 89 24.75 12.14 -25.88
CA GLY A 89 24.20 10.87 -26.30
C GLY A 89 25.29 9.88 -26.66
N SER A 90 24.89 8.64 -26.95
CA SER A 90 25.76 7.55 -27.38
C SER A 90 25.97 7.52 -28.90
N GLY A 91 25.29 8.38 -29.65
CA GLY A 91 25.21 8.34 -31.10
C GLY A 91 24.26 7.25 -31.63
N ARG A 92 23.38 6.75 -30.78
CA ARG A 92 22.32 5.78 -31.13
C ARG A 92 20.97 6.33 -30.70
N TYR A 93 19.99 5.45 -30.42
CA TYR A 93 18.67 5.86 -29.95
C TYR A 93 18.74 6.09 -28.41
N ASP A 94 18.81 7.37 -28.03
CA ASP A 94 18.98 7.78 -26.64
C ASP A 94 17.71 8.46 -26.11
N GLN A 95 17.36 8.27 -24.85
CA GLN A 95 16.16 8.84 -24.24
C GLN A 95 16.45 9.40 -22.83
N VAL A 96 16.00 10.63 -22.57
CA VAL A 96 15.85 11.19 -21.22
C VAL A 96 14.42 10.91 -20.75
N PHE A 97 14.27 10.51 -19.51
CA PHE A 97 12.98 10.31 -18.87
C PHE A 97 12.77 11.21 -17.66
N GLY A 98 13.83 11.57 -16.93
CA GLY A 98 13.74 12.35 -15.71
C GLY A 98 14.68 13.54 -15.65
N VAL A 99 14.23 14.62 -14.99
CA VAL A 99 15.03 15.80 -14.67
C VAL A 99 14.72 16.31 -13.27
N ALA A 100 15.75 16.65 -12.49
CA ALA A 100 15.63 17.28 -11.17
C ALA A 100 16.74 18.33 -11.00
N ALA A 101 16.54 19.31 -10.13
CA ALA A 101 17.54 20.36 -9.90
C ALA A 101 17.61 20.76 -8.42
N ASP A 102 18.81 21.12 -7.98
CA ASP A 102 19.10 21.76 -6.70
C ASP A 102 19.99 22.99 -6.91
N ALA A 103 20.46 23.61 -5.84
CA ALA A 103 21.38 24.74 -5.92
C ALA A 103 22.74 24.36 -6.55
N GLY A 104 23.11 23.08 -6.55
CA GLY A 104 24.35 22.57 -7.15
C GLY A 104 24.24 22.23 -8.63
N GLY A 105 23.05 22.40 -9.25
CA GLY A 105 22.84 22.19 -10.67
C GLY A 105 21.66 21.29 -11.03
N VAL A 106 21.73 20.63 -12.19
CA VAL A 106 20.66 19.82 -12.74
C VAL A 106 21.10 18.36 -12.92
N TYR A 107 20.19 17.44 -12.62
CA TYR A 107 20.35 15.99 -12.78
C TYR A 107 19.39 15.51 -13.86
N VAL A 108 19.90 14.71 -14.79
CA VAL A 108 19.11 14.07 -15.85
C VAL A 108 19.34 12.57 -15.83
N ALA A 109 18.27 11.82 -16.07
CA ALA A 109 18.29 10.36 -16.07
C ALA A 109 17.58 9.80 -17.31
N GLY A 110 17.99 8.61 -17.74
CA GLY A 110 17.39 7.97 -18.89
C GLY A 110 18.12 6.72 -19.35
N SER A 111 17.90 6.35 -20.62
CA SER A 111 18.57 5.23 -21.27
C SER A 111 19.30 5.68 -22.54
N ALA A 112 20.46 5.09 -22.78
CA ALA A 112 21.27 5.30 -23.98
C ALA A 112 21.29 4.02 -24.82
N GLY A 113 21.06 4.13 -26.13
CA GLY A 113 21.09 3.00 -27.04
C GLY A 113 22.50 2.43 -27.28
N GLY A 114 23.52 3.03 -26.66
CA GLY A 114 24.91 2.61 -26.65
C GLY A 114 25.65 3.17 -25.47
N THR A 115 26.96 2.91 -25.36
CA THR A 115 27.80 3.44 -24.27
C THR A 115 27.96 4.95 -24.40
N LEU A 116 27.64 5.69 -23.37
CA LEU A 116 27.86 7.15 -23.33
C LEU A 116 29.37 7.49 -23.33
N PRO A 117 29.79 8.62 -23.92
CA PRO A 117 31.16 9.07 -23.86
C PRO A 117 31.70 9.13 -22.44
N GLY A 118 32.90 8.59 -22.22
CA GLY A 118 33.54 8.52 -20.91
C GLY A 118 33.08 7.37 -20.02
N GLN A 119 32.10 6.55 -20.44
CA GLN A 119 31.63 5.37 -19.74
C GLN A 119 32.20 4.10 -20.37
N THR A 120 32.32 3.03 -19.61
CA THR A 120 32.86 1.74 -20.07
C THR A 120 31.79 0.69 -20.34
N SER A 121 30.59 0.86 -19.75
CA SER A 121 29.46 -0.07 -19.86
C SER A 121 28.17 0.63 -19.41
N GLY A 122 27.05 -0.09 -19.50
CA GLY A 122 25.73 0.36 -19.06
C GLY A 122 25.01 1.18 -20.12
N HIS A 123 23.69 1.09 -20.09
CA HIS A 123 22.80 1.87 -20.98
C HIS A 123 21.81 2.73 -20.19
N LEU A 124 21.61 2.46 -18.90
CA LEU A 124 20.94 3.39 -18.00
C LEU A 124 21.96 4.42 -17.50
N PHE A 125 21.52 5.66 -17.31
CA PHE A 125 22.39 6.69 -16.82
C PHE A 125 21.70 7.67 -15.88
N ILE A 126 22.50 8.27 -15.01
CA ILE A 126 22.23 9.52 -14.32
C ILE A 126 23.44 10.45 -14.52
N ARG A 127 23.18 11.71 -14.87
CA ARG A 127 24.21 12.72 -15.17
C ARG A 127 23.89 14.02 -14.46
N LYS A 128 24.93 14.68 -13.94
CA LYS A 128 24.83 15.99 -13.30
C LYS A 128 25.59 17.04 -14.10
N TYR A 129 24.98 18.20 -14.29
CA TYR A 129 25.60 19.44 -14.73
C TYR A 129 25.56 20.47 -13.61
N ASP A 130 26.61 21.32 -13.53
CA ASP A 130 26.59 22.48 -12.66
C ASP A 130 25.61 23.57 -13.17
N PRO A 131 25.37 24.66 -12.41
CA PRO A 131 24.49 25.74 -12.84
C PRO A 131 24.90 26.45 -14.13
N ASP A 132 26.15 26.34 -14.55
CA ASP A 132 26.72 26.95 -15.76
C ASP A 132 26.74 26.00 -16.97
N GLY A 133 26.22 24.75 -16.82
CA GLY A 133 26.08 23.77 -17.89
C GLY A 133 27.29 22.89 -18.10
N LYS A 134 28.27 22.89 -17.20
CA LYS A 134 29.42 21.99 -17.25
C LYS A 134 29.06 20.65 -16.64
N GLU A 135 29.33 19.55 -17.36
CA GLU A 135 29.19 18.21 -16.81
C GLU A 135 30.12 18.01 -15.61
N LEU A 136 29.55 17.59 -14.47
CA LEU A 136 30.29 17.27 -13.27
C LEU A 136 30.59 15.78 -13.17
N TRP A 137 29.59 14.93 -13.43
CA TRP A 137 29.75 13.48 -13.41
C TRP A 137 28.63 12.80 -14.20
N THR A 138 28.91 11.56 -14.64
CA THR A 138 27.95 10.64 -15.23
C THR A 138 28.17 9.25 -14.63
N ASN A 139 27.10 8.62 -14.17
CA ASN A 139 27.08 7.21 -13.80
C ASN A 139 26.21 6.45 -14.79
N ALA A 140 26.82 5.46 -15.47
CA ALA A 140 26.11 4.51 -16.29
C ALA A 140 26.08 3.14 -15.61
N PHE A 141 24.99 2.43 -15.76
CA PHE A 141 24.76 1.11 -15.15
C PHE A 141 23.75 0.31 -16.00
N GLY A 142 23.38 -0.88 -15.53
CA GLY A 142 22.49 -1.78 -16.27
C GLY A 142 23.23 -2.65 -17.27
N THR A 143 22.54 -3.63 -17.83
CA THR A 143 23.08 -4.65 -18.73
C THR A 143 22.66 -4.37 -20.16
N VAL A 144 23.60 -4.17 -21.08
CA VAL A 144 23.29 -3.91 -22.49
C VAL A 144 22.58 -5.12 -23.12
N GLY A 145 21.43 -4.87 -23.70
CA GLY A 145 20.61 -5.90 -24.35
C GLY A 145 19.50 -6.47 -23.48
N VAL A 146 19.37 -5.97 -22.24
CA VAL A 146 18.26 -6.26 -21.32
C VAL A 146 17.33 -5.06 -21.29
N SER A 147 16.04 -5.30 -21.09
CA SER A 147 15.06 -4.23 -20.96
C SER A 147 15.12 -3.64 -19.56
N GLU A 148 15.61 -2.44 -19.47
CA GLU A 148 15.74 -1.68 -18.22
C GLU A 148 15.45 -0.20 -18.49
N TYR A 149 14.85 0.48 -17.51
CA TYR A 149 14.43 1.88 -17.63
C TYR A 149 14.77 2.69 -16.39
N ALA A 150 15.24 3.93 -16.58
CA ALA A 150 15.47 4.92 -15.52
C ALA A 150 14.45 6.06 -15.70
N TYR A 151 13.25 5.92 -15.12
CA TYR A 151 12.11 6.78 -15.42
C TYR A 151 12.13 8.14 -14.75
N ALA A 152 12.54 8.23 -13.48
CA ALA A 152 12.51 9.50 -12.79
C ALA A 152 13.72 9.68 -11.88
N VAL A 153 14.12 10.95 -11.72
CA VAL A 153 15.12 11.38 -10.75
C VAL A 153 14.54 12.47 -9.85
N SER A 154 14.86 12.42 -8.57
CA SER A 154 14.49 13.44 -7.59
C SER A 154 15.65 13.76 -6.66
N VAL A 155 15.77 14.99 -6.22
CA VAL A 155 16.88 15.45 -5.36
C VAL A 155 16.36 16.23 -4.17
N SER A 156 17.00 16.00 -3.02
CA SER A 156 16.77 16.73 -1.78
C SER A 156 18.04 16.82 -0.97
N SER A 157 17.98 17.41 0.23
CA SER A 157 19.10 17.41 1.17
C SER A 157 19.52 16.01 1.64
N SER A 158 18.64 14.99 1.47
CA SER A 158 18.97 13.60 1.82
C SER A 158 19.75 12.86 0.74
N GLY A 159 19.81 13.39 -0.50
CA GLY A 159 20.53 12.82 -1.63
C GLY A 159 19.77 12.90 -2.95
N VAL A 160 20.28 12.19 -3.94
CA VAL A 160 19.73 12.06 -5.29
C VAL A 160 19.16 10.66 -5.45
N TYR A 161 17.89 10.55 -5.84
CA TYR A 161 17.17 9.29 -5.98
C TYR A 161 16.77 9.08 -7.42
N LEU A 162 17.08 7.90 -7.94
CA LEU A 162 16.75 7.44 -9.28
C LEU A 162 15.81 6.25 -9.16
N VAL A 163 14.72 6.25 -9.91
CA VAL A 163 13.75 5.15 -9.92
C VAL A 163 13.49 4.66 -11.32
N GLY A 164 13.09 3.40 -11.43
CA GLY A 164 12.82 2.77 -12.70
C GLY A 164 12.42 1.31 -12.57
N SER A 165 12.57 0.55 -13.65
CA SER A 165 12.32 -0.90 -13.70
C SER A 165 13.44 -1.64 -14.42
N ALA A 166 13.64 -2.90 -14.10
CA ALA A 166 14.66 -3.75 -14.68
C ALA A 166 14.23 -5.23 -14.71
N GLU A 167 14.53 -5.92 -15.82
CA GLU A 167 14.36 -7.38 -15.95
C GLU A 167 15.46 -8.18 -15.22
N GLU A 168 16.58 -7.56 -14.89
CA GLU A 168 17.68 -8.18 -14.16
C GLU A 168 17.97 -7.49 -12.83
N LEU A 169 18.77 -8.15 -12.00
CA LEU A 169 19.18 -7.62 -10.72
C LEU A 169 20.12 -6.43 -10.88
N ILE A 170 19.65 -5.23 -10.52
CA ILE A 170 20.47 -4.00 -10.46
C ILE A 170 21.24 -3.91 -9.13
N GLY A 171 20.88 -4.74 -8.15
CA GLY A 171 21.44 -4.73 -6.78
C GLY A 171 21.83 -6.12 -6.27
N VAL A 172 21.95 -6.25 -4.95
CA VAL A 172 22.43 -7.47 -4.25
C VAL A 172 21.27 -8.35 -3.74
N GLN A 173 20.04 -8.16 -4.20
CA GLN A 173 18.88 -8.94 -3.75
C GLN A 173 18.65 -10.18 -4.64
N THR A 174 18.23 -11.27 -4.01
CA THR A 174 17.87 -12.52 -4.68
C THR A 174 16.37 -12.57 -4.94
N LEU A 175 15.91 -11.80 -5.93
CA LEU A 175 14.56 -11.96 -6.47
C LEU A 175 14.57 -12.98 -7.61
N PRO A 176 13.47 -13.70 -7.88
CA PRO A 176 13.40 -14.56 -9.06
C PRO A 176 13.51 -13.66 -10.31
N ALA A 177 14.57 -13.84 -11.10
CA ALA A 177 14.71 -13.17 -12.37
C ALA A 177 13.65 -13.72 -13.32
N PHE A 178 12.88 -12.84 -14.01
CA PHE A 178 12.12 -13.15 -15.24
C PHE A 178 11.02 -12.14 -15.56
N ASP A 179 10.88 -11.05 -14.77
CA ASP A 179 9.95 -9.96 -15.06
C ASP A 179 10.54 -8.62 -14.62
N PHE A 180 9.84 -7.50 -14.95
CA PHE A 180 10.28 -6.17 -14.58
C PHE A 180 10.04 -5.90 -13.09
N ASP A 181 11.11 -5.76 -12.33
CA ASP A 181 11.07 -5.30 -10.95
C ASP A 181 11.29 -3.78 -10.86
N GLY A 182 10.55 -3.12 -9.97
CA GLY A 182 10.80 -1.73 -9.63
C GLY A 182 12.10 -1.57 -8.85
N TYR A 183 12.86 -0.51 -9.10
CA TYR A 183 14.06 -0.21 -8.32
C TYR A 183 14.14 1.24 -7.87
N VAL A 184 14.91 1.46 -6.79
CA VAL A 184 15.35 2.76 -6.28
C VAL A 184 16.84 2.73 -6.05
N ARG A 185 17.57 3.70 -6.61
CA ARG A 185 18.99 3.92 -6.35
C ARG A 185 19.21 5.29 -5.72
N LYS A 186 19.99 5.33 -4.66
CA LYS A 186 20.41 6.59 -4.03
C LYS A 186 21.87 6.89 -4.28
N TYR A 187 22.13 8.12 -4.67
CA TYR A 187 23.47 8.69 -4.80
C TYR A 187 23.63 9.89 -3.85
N ASP A 188 24.85 10.19 -3.47
CA ASP A 188 25.18 11.52 -2.94
C ASP A 188 25.24 12.55 -4.08
N THR A 189 25.36 13.83 -3.75
CA THR A 189 25.43 14.91 -4.76
C THR A 189 26.73 14.92 -5.58
N ASN A 190 27.73 14.10 -5.20
CA ASN A 190 28.97 13.89 -5.94
C ASN A 190 28.92 12.67 -6.88
N GLY A 191 27.77 11.96 -6.92
CA GLY A 191 27.56 10.82 -7.79
C GLY A 191 27.98 9.47 -7.18
N ASN A 192 28.37 9.41 -5.90
CA ASN A 192 28.71 8.14 -5.26
C ASN A 192 27.44 7.39 -4.91
N LEU A 193 27.31 6.14 -5.39
CA LEU A 193 26.20 5.26 -5.07
C LEU A 193 26.20 4.92 -3.56
N GLN A 194 25.07 5.14 -2.89
CA GLN A 194 24.89 4.88 -1.47
C GLN A 194 24.22 3.53 -1.23
N TRP A 195 23.11 3.29 -1.93
CA TRP A 195 22.38 2.04 -1.88
C TRP A 195 21.51 1.83 -3.12
N THR A 196 21.12 0.58 -3.33
CA THR A 196 20.10 0.17 -4.31
C THR A 196 19.09 -0.72 -3.62
N GLN A 197 17.81 -0.47 -3.85
CA GLN A 197 16.70 -1.32 -3.47
C GLN A 197 15.94 -1.71 -4.73
N GLN A 198 15.70 -3.00 -4.91
CA GLN A 198 14.84 -3.55 -5.94
C GLN A 198 13.66 -4.21 -5.25
N PHE A 199 12.48 -4.11 -5.81
CA PHE A 199 11.25 -4.63 -5.21
C PHE A 199 10.32 -5.14 -6.31
N GLY A 200 9.62 -6.19 -6.01
CA GLY A 200 8.74 -6.93 -6.90
C GLY A 200 8.71 -8.39 -6.48
N GLY A 201 8.14 -9.23 -7.30
CA GLY A 201 8.00 -10.64 -7.05
C GLY A 201 8.14 -11.49 -8.32
N ILE A 202 7.06 -12.14 -8.75
CA ILE A 202 7.04 -12.98 -9.96
C ILE A 202 6.33 -12.32 -11.14
N ASP A 203 5.67 -11.18 -10.90
CA ASP A 203 4.97 -10.37 -11.89
C ASP A 203 5.55 -8.95 -11.93
N ARG A 204 5.04 -8.10 -12.81
CA ARG A 204 5.64 -6.84 -13.24
C ARG A 204 5.40 -5.68 -12.27
N GLU A 205 6.47 -4.97 -11.90
CA GLU A 205 6.49 -3.71 -11.17
C GLU A 205 7.28 -2.66 -11.92
N GLU A 206 6.72 -1.46 -12.06
CA GLU A 206 7.44 -0.32 -12.62
C GLU A 206 7.31 0.92 -11.74
N ALA A 207 8.43 1.59 -11.45
CA ALA A 207 8.46 2.82 -10.67
C ALA A 207 8.61 4.03 -11.63
N PHE A 208 7.53 4.78 -11.83
CA PHE A 208 7.47 5.86 -12.82
C PHE A 208 7.81 7.23 -12.26
N GLY A 209 7.56 7.47 -10.98
CA GLY A 209 7.74 8.78 -10.38
C GLY A 209 8.39 8.72 -9.00
N ALA A 210 9.11 9.78 -8.66
CA ALA A 210 9.77 9.94 -7.38
C ALA A 210 9.70 11.37 -6.86
N LEU A 211 9.55 11.51 -5.53
CA LEU A 211 9.72 12.77 -4.81
C LEU A 211 10.58 12.55 -3.57
N ALA A 212 11.74 13.19 -3.55
CA ALA A 212 12.65 13.16 -2.40
C ALA A 212 12.37 14.31 -1.43
N ASP A 213 12.49 14.02 -0.14
CA ASP A 213 12.52 15.02 0.92
C ASP A 213 13.74 14.80 1.86
N ALA A 214 13.87 15.59 2.92
CA ALA A 214 14.99 15.48 3.86
C ALA A 214 15.05 14.12 4.57
N SER A 215 13.96 13.35 4.61
CA SER A 215 13.85 12.07 5.32
C SER A 215 13.91 10.84 4.42
N GLY A 216 13.92 11.01 3.07
CA GLY A 216 14.00 9.91 2.11
C GLY A 216 13.27 10.17 0.79
N VAL A 217 12.58 9.16 0.24
CA VAL A 217 11.93 9.25 -1.06
C VAL A 217 10.55 8.56 -1.09
N TYR A 218 9.59 9.20 -1.74
CA TYR A 218 8.32 8.62 -2.18
C TYR A 218 8.48 8.12 -3.61
N VAL A 219 7.96 6.94 -3.88
CA VAL A 219 8.04 6.27 -5.18
C VAL A 219 6.64 5.85 -5.60
N VAL A 220 6.25 6.15 -6.83
CA VAL A 220 4.96 5.77 -7.40
C VAL A 220 5.16 5.02 -8.70
N GLY A 221 4.21 4.15 -9.02
CA GLY A 221 4.22 3.35 -10.22
C GLY A 221 3.02 2.41 -10.25
N TYR A 222 3.18 1.22 -10.84
CA TYR A 222 2.18 0.17 -10.78
C TYR A 222 2.81 -1.19 -10.44
N THR A 223 1.96 -2.11 -10.02
CA THR A 223 2.29 -3.50 -9.71
C THR A 223 1.17 -4.42 -10.21
N ARG A 224 1.54 -5.62 -10.66
CA ARG A 224 0.62 -6.73 -10.90
C ARG A 224 0.47 -7.63 -9.70
N GLU A 225 1.31 -7.45 -8.70
CA GLU A 225 1.33 -8.25 -7.48
C GLU A 225 0.75 -7.51 -6.27
N VAL A 226 0.75 -8.21 -5.14
CA VAL A 226 0.41 -7.64 -3.85
C VAL A 226 1.66 -7.03 -3.22
N LEU A 227 2.00 -5.80 -3.58
CA LEU A 227 3.02 -5.00 -2.88
C LEU A 227 2.46 -4.33 -1.62
N GLY A 228 1.16 -4.10 -1.59
CA GLY A 228 0.38 -3.50 -0.52
C GLY A 228 -0.56 -4.50 0.15
N PRO A 229 -1.68 -4.05 0.69
CA PRO A 229 -2.59 -4.89 1.48
C PRO A 229 -3.38 -5.93 0.68
N ALA A 230 -3.68 -5.66 -0.58
CA ALA A 230 -4.36 -6.58 -1.50
C ALA A 230 -4.22 -6.07 -2.93
N SER A 231 -4.22 -6.98 -3.93
CA SER A 231 -4.51 -6.61 -5.31
C SER A 231 -5.99 -6.29 -5.44
N LEU A 232 -6.30 -5.21 -6.17
CA LEU A 232 -7.66 -4.74 -6.38
C LEU A 232 -8.18 -5.05 -7.79
N GLY A 233 -7.28 -5.44 -8.71
CA GLY A 233 -7.63 -5.72 -10.09
C GLY A 233 -6.49 -6.29 -10.92
N GLY A 234 -6.25 -5.71 -12.08
CA GLY A 234 -5.15 -6.01 -12.98
C GLY A 234 -3.83 -5.40 -12.51
N GLU A 235 -3.44 -4.29 -13.08
CA GLU A 235 -2.31 -3.47 -12.64
C GLU A 235 -2.82 -2.42 -11.65
N ASP A 236 -2.27 -2.39 -10.43
CA ASP A 236 -2.67 -1.42 -9.39
C ASP A 236 -1.60 -0.36 -9.18
N ALA A 237 -1.99 0.91 -9.08
CA ALA A 237 -1.07 1.97 -8.71
C ALA A 237 -0.54 1.76 -7.28
N PHE A 238 0.74 2.04 -7.06
CA PHE A 238 1.32 2.02 -5.72
C PHE A 238 1.99 3.35 -5.34
N LEU A 239 2.05 3.60 -4.03
CA LEU A 239 2.90 4.59 -3.39
C LEU A 239 3.76 3.90 -2.34
N ARG A 240 5.08 3.97 -2.49
CA ARG A 240 6.04 3.36 -1.57
C ARG A 240 6.97 4.41 -0.99
N ARG A 241 7.22 4.33 0.32
CA ARG A 241 8.10 5.25 1.04
C ARG A 241 9.35 4.54 1.52
N TYR A 242 10.51 5.12 1.23
CA TYR A 242 11.80 4.73 1.79
C TYR A 242 12.37 5.85 2.66
N ASP A 243 13.06 5.48 3.75
CA ASP A 243 13.88 6.42 4.50
C ASP A 243 15.19 6.74 3.76
N ALA A 244 15.96 7.70 4.30
CA ALA A 244 17.22 8.09 3.70
C ALA A 244 18.30 6.99 3.72
N SER A 245 18.12 5.93 4.50
CA SER A 245 19.03 4.77 4.59
C SER A 245 18.62 3.61 3.66
N GLY A 246 17.48 3.73 2.96
CA GLY A 246 16.97 2.74 2.02
C GLY A 246 16.03 1.70 2.65
N ASN A 247 15.62 1.89 3.91
CA ASN A 247 14.62 1.02 4.52
C ASN A 247 13.23 1.37 3.98
N ALA A 248 12.49 0.38 3.49
CA ALA A 248 11.09 0.56 3.12
C ALA A 248 10.28 0.80 4.40
N LEU A 249 9.59 1.94 4.45
CA LEU A 249 8.77 2.33 5.59
C LEU A 249 7.34 1.85 5.46
N TRP A 250 6.75 2.00 4.27
CA TRP A 250 5.39 1.56 3.96
C TRP A 250 5.13 1.54 2.45
N THR A 251 4.10 0.80 2.07
CA THR A 251 3.55 0.77 0.72
C THR A 251 2.03 0.88 0.80
N ILE A 252 1.45 1.73 -0.04
CA ILE A 252 0.01 1.80 -0.31
C ILE A 252 -0.16 1.29 -1.73
N GLN A 253 -1.08 0.36 -1.93
CA GLN A 253 -1.56 -0.09 -3.23
C GLN A 253 -3.00 0.39 -3.37
N THR A 254 -3.34 0.97 -4.50
CA THR A 254 -4.63 1.60 -4.74
C THR A 254 -4.99 1.46 -6.21
N GLY A 255 -6.25 1.22 -6.47
CA GLY A 255 -6.74 1.04 -7.81
C GLY A 255 -8.20 0.66 -7.83
N SER A 256 -8.62 0.16 -8.96
CA SER A 256 -9.95 -0.36 -9.26
C SER A 256 -9.86 -1.84 -9.66
N VAL A 257 -10.86 -2.37 -10.32
CA VAL A 257 -10.80 -3.70 -10.96
C VAL A 257 -10.10 -3.66 -12.32
N ASP A 258 -9.81 -2.47 -12.83
CA ASP A 258 -9.13 -2.20 -14.09
C ASP A 258 -7.63 -1.93 -13.85
N ASP A 259 -6.87 -1.61 -14.89
CA ASP A 259 -5.45 -1.30 -14.79
C ASP A 259 -5.24 0.16 -14.35
N ASP A 260 -4.53 0.37 -13.24
CA ASP A 260 -4.29 1.67 -12.63
C ASP A 260 -2.79 1.99 -12.55
N TYR A 261 -2.39 3.19 -13.00
CA TYR A 261 -0.98 3.59 -13.12
C TYR A 261 -0.72 4.90 -12.38
N GLY A 262 0.22 4.91 -11.44
CA GLY A 262 0.68 6.11 -10.75
C GLY A 262 1.89 6.73 -11.42
N TYR A 263 1.78 7.97 -11.91
CA TYR A 263 2.88 8.66 -12.61
C TYR A 263 3.54 9.76 -11.81
N GLY A 264 2.79 10.45 -11.01
CA GLY A 264 3.29 11.61 -10.28
C GLY A 264 3.00 11.55 -8.80
N VAL A 265 3.92 12.05 -8.00
CA VAL A 265 3.75 12.22 -6.55
C VAL A 265 4.13 13.63 -6.13
N ALA A 266 3.32 14.23 -5.26
CA ALA A 266 3.59 15.51 -4.63
C ALA A 266 3.26 15.42 -3.14
N VAL A 267 3.93 16.23 -2.32
CA VAL A 267 3.71 16.29 -0.86
C VAL A 267 3.67 17.73 -0.42
N ASP A 268 2.69 18.06 0.42
CA ASP A 268 2.61 19.33 1.11
C ASP A 268 2.28 19.15 2.59
N GLY A 269 2.06 20.24 3.31
CA GLY A 269 1.70 20.20 4.74
C GLY A 269 0.32 19.57 5.02
N THR A 270 -0.46 19.23 4.00
CA THR A 270 -1.82 18.69 4.12
C THR A 270 -1.95 17.25 3.66
N GLY A 271 -0.97 16.72 2.93
CA GLY A 271 -1.02 15.33 2.46
C GLY A 271 0.00 14.97 1.40
N ILE A 272 -0.09 13.72 0.98
CA ILE A 272 0.63 13.12 -0.14
C ILE A 272 -0.37 12.94 -1.27
N TYR A 273 -0.02 13.36 -2.48
CA TYR A 273 -0.88 13.30 -3.65
C TYR A 273 -0.27 12.38 -4.69
N ILE A 274 -1.08 11.51 -5.27
CA ILE A 274 -0.71 10.65 -6.40
C ILE A 274 -1.58 11.02 -7.58
N GLY A 275 -0.96 11.36 -8.69
CA GLY A 275 -1.61 11.56 -9.98
C GLY A 275 -1.32 10.40 -10.92
N GLY A 276 -2.34 9.96 -11.65
CA GLY A 276 -2.24 8.84 -12.55
C GLY A 276 -3.44 8.70 -13.48
N TYR A 277 -3.55 7.53 -14.11
CA TYR A 277 -4.75 7.19 -14.87
C TYR A 277 -5.16 5.74 -14.64
N THR A 278 -6.43 5.44 -14.88
CA THR A 278 -7.00 4.11 -14.93
C THR A 278 -7.43 3.79 -16.36
N ASP A 279 -7.13 2.57 -16.82
CA ASP A 279 -7.51 2.09 -18.16
C ASP A 279 -8.73 1.16 -18.01
N ARG A 280 -9.93 1.66 -18.32
CA ARG A 280 -11.19 0.91 -18.20
C ARG A 280 -11.38 -0.05 -19.36
N ASN A 281 -11.02 -1.30 -19.14
CA ASN A 281 -11.26 -2.39 -20.10
C ASN A 281 -12.62 -3.09 -19.94
N THR A 282 -13.50 -2.64 -19.03
CA THR A 282 -14.65 -3.43 -18.53
C THR A 282 -16.01 -3.10 -19.15
N ILE A 283 -16.10 -2.21 -20.15
CA ILE A 283 -17.36 -1.96 -20.87
C ILE A 283 -17.32 -2.66 -22.24
N PRO A 284 -17.95 -3.85 -22.42
CA PRO A 284 -17.88 -4.63 -23.66
C PRO A 284 -18.50 -3.95 -24.89
N GLU A 285 -19.21 -2.85 -24.76
CA GLU A 285 -19.96 -2.20 -25.85
C GLU A 285 -19.36 -0.86 -26.29
N ASP A 286 -18.34 -0.33 -25.62
CA ASP A 286 -17.68 0.92 -26.01
C ASP A 286 -16.26 0.62 -26.54
N LEU A 287 -16.11 0.64 -27.86
CA LEU A 287 -14.85 0.43 -28.58
C LEU A 287 -13.86 1.62 -28.46
N THR A 288 -14.12 2.59 -27.60
CA THR A 288 -13.22 3.70 -27.33
C THR A 288 -12.50 3.43 -26.03
N ASN A 289 -11.18 3.20 -26.08
CA ASN A 289 -10.31 3.14 -24.90
C ASN A 289 -10.45 4.45 -24.13
N HIS A 290 -11.11 4.42 -22.98
CA HIS A 290 -11.27 5.56 -22.10
C HIS A 290 -10.33 5.40 -20.90
N ALA A 291 -9.18 6.03 -20.96
CA ALA A 291 -8.33 6.23 -19.80
C ALA A 291 -8.86 7.44 -18.99
N ASP A 292 -9.23 7.23 -17.74
CA ASP A 292 -9.63 8.30 -16.82
C ASP A 292 -8.45 8.70 -15.94
N SER A 293 -8.18 10.00 -15.83
CA SER A 293 -7.15 10.49 -14.92
C SER A 293 -7.68 10.52 -13.49
N PHE A 294 -6.84 10.16 -12.53
CA PHE A 294 -7.15 10.27 -11.11
C PHE A 294 -6.16 11.17 -10.35
N LEU A 295 -6.61 11.71 -9.25
CA LEU A 295 -5.80 12.36 -8.23
C LEU A 295 -6.24 11.85 -6.85
N TYR A 296 -5.40 11.05 -6.21
CA TYR A 296 -5.63 10.56 -4.84
C TYR A 296 -4.85 11.41 -3.84
N LYS A 297 -5.47 11.70 -2.72
CA LYS A 297 -4.83 12.34 -1.57
C LYS A 297 -4.76 11.38 -0.40
N TYR A 298 -3.54 11.18 0.11
CA TYR A 298 -3.28 10.45 1.33
C TYR A 298 -2.86 11.41 2.43
N SER A 299 -3.43 11.24 3.61
CA SER A 299 -2.93 11.93 4.79
C SER A 299 -1.76 11.14 5.36
N PRO A 300 -0.56 11.70 5.47
CA PRO A 300 0.52 11.03 6.18
C PRO A 300 0.07 10.76 7.62
N PRO A 301 0.56 9.69 8.27
CA PRO A 301 0.33 9.48 9.70
C PRO A 301 0.66 10.78 10.43
N ALA A 302 -0.24 11.24 11.28
CA ALA A 302 -0.10 12.52 11.98
C ALA A 302 1.30 12.63 12.61
N ALA A 303 1.97 13.76 12.44
CA ALA A 303 3.29 14.03 13.03
C ALA A 303 3.33 13.86 14.57
N GLY A 304 2.15 13.73 15.20
CA GLY A 304 1.94 13.52 16.64
C GLY A 304 2.10 12.08 17.14
N GLY A 305 2.25 11.06 16.27
CA GLY A 305 2.21 9.63 16.65
C GLY A 305 0.82 8.99 16.46
N PRO A 306 0.65 7.70 16.81
CA PRO A 306 -0.60 6.98 16.64
C PRO A 306 -1.69 7.55 17.55
N VAL A 307 -2.92 7.60 17.04
CA VAL A 307 -4.11 8.03 17.80
C VAL A 307 -5.12 6.89 17.80
N VAL A 308 -5.43 6.35 18.98
CA VAL A 308 -6.56 5.44 19.17
C VAL A 308 -7.81 6.30 19.45
N LEU A 309 -8.89 6.09 18.69
CA LEU A 309 -10.13 6.84 18.84
C LEU A 309 -10.87 6.45 20.11
N ASP A 310 -11.72 7.35 20.62
CA ASP A 310 -12.55 7.06 21.79
C ASP A 310 -13.58 5.97 21.47
N GLY A 311 -13.68 4.97 22.35
CA GLY A 311 -14.62 3.86 22.18
C GLY A 311 -14.31 2.91 21.01
N ALA A 312 -13.14 3.03 20.44
CA ALA A 312 -12.74 2.34 19.21
C ALA A 312 -12.01 1.01 19.44
N ILE A 313 -12.10 0.44 20.63
CA ILE A 313 -11.57 -0.90 20.95
C ILE A 313 -12.76 -1.81 21.15
N VAL A 314 -12.97 -2.73 20.22
CA VAL A 314 -14.18 -3.56 20.17
C VAL A 314 -13.83 -5.03 19.93
N ASN A 315 -14.75 -5.93 20.29
CA ASN A 315 -14.67 -7.32 19.89
C ASN A 315 -14.71 -7.42 18.36
N ASN A 316 -13.70 -8.06 17.75
CA ASN A 316 -13.51 -8.09 16.29
C ASN A 316 -14.56 -8.94 15.53
N ALA A 317 -15.42 -9.66 16.21
CA ALA A 317 -16.51 -10.42 15.62
C ALA A 317 -17.86 -9.69 15.74
N SER A 318 -18.17 -9.14 16.90
CA SER A 318 -19.48 -8.49 17.14
C SER A 318 -19.49 -7.01 16.75
N PHE A 319 -18.34 -6.33 16.76
CA PHE A 319 -18.21 -4.88 16.63
C PHE A 319 -19.12 -4.09 17.55
N ALA A 320 -19.49 -4.70 18.68
CA ALA A 320 -20.33 -4.05 19.68
C ALA A 320 -19.65 -2.77 20.20
N ALA A 321 -20.37 -1.65 20.07
CA ALA A 321 -19.84 -0.34 20.45
C ALA A 321 -19.59 -0.24 21.97
N ASN A 322 -18.59 0.58 22.33
CA ASN A 322 -18.36 0.94 23.73
C ASN A 322 -19.68 1.45 24.38
N PRO A 323 -20.04 1.00 25.61
CA PRO A 323 -19.19 0.37 26.62
C PRO A 323 -19.14 -1.18 26.60
N ALA A 324 -19.48 -1.83 25.50
CA ALA A 324 -19.39 -3.30 25.41
C ALA A 324 -17.97 -3.78 25.73
N PRO A 325 -17.82 -4.83 26.58
CA PRO A 325 -16.52 -5.33 26.97
C PRO A 325 -15.89 -6.23 25.89
N VAL A 326 -14.58 -6.44 26.00
CA VAL A 326 -13.85 -7.54 25.35
C VAL A 326 -13.45 -8.58 26.40
N ALA A 327 -13.14 -9.81 25.97
CA ALA A 327 -12.73 -10.85 26.91
C ALA A 327 -11.23 -11.13 26.80
N PRO A 328 -10.53 -11.47 27.91
CA PRO A 328 -9.17 -12.02 27.81
C PRO A 328 -9.13 -13.23 26.89
N GLY A 329 -8.13 -13.28 26.01
CA GLY A 329 -7.98 -14.31 24.97
C GLY A 329 -8.79 -14.04 23.69
N SER A 330 -9.70 -13.06 23.65
CA SER A 330 -10.48 -12.73 22.44
C SER A 330 -9.67 -11.92 21.44
N ILE A 331 -10.13 -11.93 20.19
CA ILE A 331 -9.65 -11.06 19.12
C ILE A 331 -10.39 -9.72 19.21
N ALA A 332 -9.65 -8.63 19.33
CA ALA A 332 -10.18 -7.26 19.36
C ALA A 332 -9.68 -6.45 18.16
N ALA A 333 -10.52 -5.55 17.67
CA ALA A 333 -10.17 -4.53 16.71
C ALA A 333 -9.93 -3.19 17.44
N ILE A 334 -8.88 -2.47 17.03
CA ILE A 334 -8.52 -1.14 17.52
C ILE A 334 -8.58 -0.20 16.32
N PHE A 335 -9.43 0.83 16.38
CA PHE A 335 -9.54 1.84 15.31
C PHE A 335 -8.86 3.15 15.70
N GLY A 336 -8.29 3.81 14.69
CA GLY A 336 -7.56 5.05 14.92
C GLY A 336 -6.96 5.65 13.66
N THR A 337 -5.93 6.47 13.87
CA THR A 337 -5.15 7.05 12.77
C THR A 337 -3.66 6.89 13.04
N GLY A 338 -2.89 6.63 11.98
CA GLY A 338 -1.45 6.42 12.11
C GLY A 338 -1.09 5.21 12.98
N LEU A 339 -1.94 4.16 12.98
CA LEU A 339 -1.81 3.00 13.86
C LEU A 339 -0.72 2.02 13.44
N ASN A 340 -0.06 2.23 12.30
CA ASN A 340 1.08 1.42 11.88
C ASN A 340 2.19 2.28 11.27
N GLY A 341 3.35 1.66 11.00
CA GLY A 341 4.49 2.32 10.35
C GLY A 341 4.34 2.54 8.84
N GLY A 342 3.11 2.38 8.31
CA GLY A 342 2.79 2.53 6.89
C GLY A 342 2.76 1.21 6.11
N LEU A 343 3.23 0.10 6.69
CA LEU A 343 3.11 -1.23 6.10
C LEU A 343 1.77 -1.84 6.50
N GLN A 344 0.86 -1.99 5.54
CA GLN A 344 -0.31 -2.83 5.77
C GLN A 344 0.12 -4.30 5.78
N VAL A 345 -0.21 -5.01 6.85
CA VAL A 345 0.00 -6.44 6.98
C VAL A 345 -1.33 -7.06 7.37
N LEU A 346 -1.96 -7.79 6.44
CA LEU A 346 -3.30 -8.37 6.64
C LEU A 346 -3.27 -9.76 7.28
N SER A 347 -2.10 -10.40 7.34
CA SER A 347 -1.92 -11.67 8.04
C SER A 347 -0.65 -11.63 8.86
N SER A 348 -0.71 -12.22 10.04
CA SER A 348 0.43 -12.33 10.94
C SER A 348 1.11 -13.70 10.81
N SER A 349 2.29 -13.83 11.40
CA SER A 349 3.06 -15.07 11.48
C SER A 349 3.40 -15.40 12.93
N PHE A 350 3.77 -16.66 13.15
CA PHE A 350 4.33 -17.10 14.43
C PHE A 350 5.82 -16.79 14.50
N GLY A 351 6.25 -16.28 15.64
CA GLY A 351 7.66 -16.06 15.93
C GLY A 351 8.41 -17.36 16.22
N PRO A 352 9.72 -17.27 16.50
CA PRO A 352 10.55 -18.44 16.86
C PRO A 352 10.10 -19.17 18.14
N ASP A 353 9.36 -18.49 19.00
CA ASP A 353 8.76 -19.02 20.23
C ASP A 353 7.40 -19.72 20.00
N HIS A 354 7.01 -19.90 18.73
CA HIS A 354 5.72 -20.45 18.31
C HIS A 354 4.50 -19.66 18.79
N LYS A 355 4.69 -18.39 19.14
CA LYS A 355 3.61 -17.45 19.47
C LYS A 355 3.40 -16.44 18.36
N LEU A 356 2.16 -15.94 18.28
CA LEU A 356 1.84 -14.86 17.35
C LEU A 356 2.66 -13.62 17.70
N VAL A 357 3.25 -12.96 16.71
CA VAL A 357 4.14 -11.81 16.93
C VAL A 357 3.40 -10.66 17.63
N THR A 358 4.13 -9.88 18.45
CA THR A 358 3.61 -8.72 19.18
C THR A 358 3.97 -7.38 18.52
N SER A 359 4.63 -7.44 17.36
CA SER A 359 4.93 -6.27 16.53
C SER A 359 4.66 -6.62 15.07
N LEU A 360 3.92 -5.76 14.36
CA LEU A 360 3.50 -6.00 13.00
C LEU A 360 3.32 -4.68 12.24
N GLY A 361 3.86 -4.59 11.02
CA GLY A 361 3.74 -3.38 10.19
C GLY A 361 4.32 -2.11 10.84
N GLY A 362 5.37 -2.26 11.67
CA GLY A 362 5.97 -1.16 12.42
C GLY A 362 5.17 -0.68 13.63
N ALA A 363 4.09 -1.39 14.00
CA ALA A 363 3.29 -1.14 15.17
C ALA A 363 3.53 -2.20 16.25
N SER A 364 3.34 -1.83 17.51
CA SER A 364 3.16 -2.73 18.65
C SER A 364 2.04 -2.22 19.54
N VAL A 365 1.37 -3.13 20.23
CA VAL A 365 0.25 -2.81 21.12
C VAL A 365 0.50 -3.37 22.50
N THR A 366 0.18 -2.60 23.53
CA THR A 366 0.08 -3.09 24.90
C THR A 366 -1.35 -2.95 25.42
N VAL A 367 -1.81 -3.95 26.15
CA VAL A 367 -3.10 -3.94 26.87
C VAL A 367 -2.82 -4.21 28.34
N GLY A 368 -3.13 -3.25 29.20
CA GLY A 368 -2.75 -3.32 30.61
C GLY A 368 -1.23 -3.40 30.83
N GLY A 369 -0.43 -2.82 29.93
CA GLY A 369 1.02 -2.90 29.95
C GLY A 369 1.61 -4.22 29.40
N ILE A 370 0.78 -5.21 29.02
CA ILE A 370 1.20 -6.51 28.50
C ILE A 370 1.23 -6.44 26.97
N PRO A 371 2.32 -6.86 26.29
CA PRO A 371 2.37 -6.92 24.84
C PRO A 371 1.26 -7.81 24.26
N ALA A 372 0.48 -7.28 23.32
CA ALA A 372 -0.63 -7.98 22.70
C ALA A 372 -0.19 -8.63 21.39
N PRO A 373 -0.46 -9.94 21.16
CA PRO A 373 -0.27 -10.59 19.88
C PRO A 373 -1.11 -9.93 18.78
N MET A 374 -0.54 -9.77 17.59
CA MET A 374 -1.16 -9.02 16.50
C MET A 374 -1.56 -9.96 15.35
N PHE A 375 -2.75 -9.75 14.79
CA PHE A 375 -3.28 -10.53 13.65
C PHE A 375 -3.10 -9.79 12.33
N TYR A 376 -3.38 -8.49 12.32
CA TYR A 376 -3.22 -7.61 11.17
C TYR A 376 -2.91 -6.18 11.63
N SER A 377 -2.33 -5.40 10.71
CA SER A 377 -1.93 -4.01 10.97
C SER A 377 -2.18 -3.15 9.75
N THR A 378 -3.04 -2.15 9.89
CA THR A 378 -3.29 -1.09 8.90
C THR A 378 -3.13 0.28 9.56
N SER A 379 -3.08 1.35 8.77
CA SER A 379 -2.99 2.72 9.31
C SER A 379 -4.22 3.15 10.10
N ALA A 380 -5.37 2.49 9.87
CA ALA A 380 -6.65 2.83 10.49
C ALA A 380 -7.17 1.77 11.46
N GLN A 381 -6.66 0.53 11.41
CA GLN A 381 -7.16 -0.58 12.22
C GLN A 381 -6.05 -1.58 12.54
N LEU A 382 -6.02 -2.06 13.79
CA LEU A 382 -5.19 -3.18 14.24
C LEU A 382 -6.08 -4.31 14.76
N GLY A 383 -5.69 -5.56 14.49
CA GLY A 383 -6.29 -6.74 15.11
C GLY A 383 -5.32 -7.31 16.15
N VAL A 384 -5.77 -7.50 17.38
CA VAL A 384 -4.94 -7.98 18.47
C VAL A 384 -5.65 -9.05 19.31
N GLN A 385 -4.88 -9.94 19.94
CA GLN A 385 -5.41 -10.75 21.03
C GLN A 385 -5.35 -9.96 22.33
N ILE A 386 -6.47 -9.92 23.06
CA ILE A 386 -6.47 -9.42 24.44
C ILE A 386 -5.70 -10.43 25.32
N PRO A 387 -4.64 -10.01 26.03
CA PRO A 387 -3.82 -10.94 26.81
C PRO A 387 -4.65 -11.72 27.85
N LEU A 388 -4.39 -13.01 27.96
CA LEU A 388 -5.08 -13.91 28.90
C LEU A 388 -4.74 -13.58 30.36
N GLU A 389 -3.59 -12.97 30.61
CA GLU A 389 -3.10 -12.53 31.93
C GLU A 389 -4.00 -11.43 32.55
N LEU A 390 -4.89 -10.81 31.75
CA LEU A 390 -5.88 -9.83 32.21
C LEU A 390 -7.14 -10.47 32.79
N ALA A 391 -7.19 -11.81 32.88
CA ALA A 391 -8.34 -12.50 33.48
C ALA A 391 -8.62 -12.02 34.92
N GLY A 392 -9.90 -11.71 35.19
CA GLY A 392 -10.35 -11.18 36.48
C GLY A 392 -10.26 -9.66 36.62
N GLN A 393 -9.63 -8.95 35.68
CA GLN A 393 -9.65 -7.48 35.65
C GLN A 393 -10.96 -6.99 34.99
N ARG A 394 -11.39 -5.76 35.38
CA ARG A 394 -12.60 -5.14 34.84
C ARG A 394 -12.36 -4.18 33.68
N SER A 395 -11.13 -3.70 33.55
CA SER A 395 -10.70 -2.80 32.48
C SER A 395 -9.20 -2.87 32.32
N ALA A 396 -8.71 -2.43 31.17
CA ALA A 396 -7.28 -2.28 30.89
C ALA A 396 -7.05 -1.09 29.96
N ASP A 397 -5.90 -0.44 30.08
CA ASP A 397 -5.49 0.60 29.14
C ASP A 397 -4.80 -0.01 27.93
N VAL A 398 -5.19 0.46 26.75
CA VAL A 398 -4.63 0.09 25.46
C VAL A 398 -3.78 1.23 24.95
N GLN A 399 -2.55 0.93 24.55
CA GLN A 399 -1.65 1.88 23.92
C GLN A 399 -1.02 1.26 22.67
N VAL A 400 -0.91 2.07 21.62
CA VAL A 400 -0.28 1.70 20.36
C VAL A 400 1.04 2.47 20.24
N THR A 401 2.12 1.79 19.87
CA THR A 401 3.43 2.40 19.62
C THR A 401 3.80 2.19 18.16
N VAL A 402 4.18 3.29 17.48
CA VAL A 402 4.62 3.31 16.08
C VAL A 402 5.83 4.22 15.98
N GLY A 403 6.96 3.71 15.42
CA GLY A 403 8.18 4.49 15.24
C GLY A 403 8.69 5.13 16.54
N GLY A 404 8.55 4.44 17.66
CA GLY A 404 8.96 4.92 19.00
C GLY A 404 8.01 5.93 19.63
N LYS A 405 6.90 6.32 18.98
CA LYS A 405 5.87 7.20 19.53
C LYS A 405 4.68 6.39 20.02
N THR A 406 4.21 6.63 21.25
CA THR A 406 3.11 5.90 21.86
C THR A 406 1.86 6.78 21.94
N SER A 407 0.69 6.20 21.64
CA SER A 407 -0.60 6.87 21.75
C SER A 407 -0.94 7.23 23.20
N GLN A 408 -1.87 8.17 23.38
CA GLN A 408 -2.53 8.31 24.68
C GLN A 408 -3.25 6.99 25.03
N PRO A 409 -3.27 6.57 26.31
CA PRO A 409 -3.96 5.37 26.73
C PRO A 409 -5.47 5.51 26.47
N ARG A 410 -6.10 4.40 26.07
CA ARG A 410 -7.56 4.27 25.93
C ARG A 410 -8.03 3.07 26.74
N THR A 411 -8.91 3.31 27.67
CA THR A 411 -9.43 2.25 28.54
C THR A 411 -10.49 1.43 27.81
N VAL A 412 -10.36 0.10 27.85
CA VAL A 412 -11.35 -0.88 27.39
C VAL A 412 -11.92 -1.64 28.58
N ASN A 413 -13.23 -1.89 28.57
CA ASN A 413 -13.89 -2.73 29.56
C ASN A 413 -13.57 -4.21 29.30
N LEU A 414 -13.35 -4.96 30.37
CA LEU A 414 -13.09 -6.40 30.35
C LEU A 414 -14.22 -7.18 31.03
N SER A 415 -14.54 -8.33 30.45
CA SER A 415 -15.45 -9.33 31.02
C SER A 415 -14.86 -10.72 30.84
N ALA A 416 -15.20 -11.64 31.74
CA ALA A 416 -14.76 -13.03 31.61
C ALA A 416 -15.19 -13.66 30.28
N VAL A 417 -16.34 -13.24 29.75
CA VAL A 417 -16.88 -13.62 28.43
C VAL A 417 -17.43 -12.38 27.74
N ALA A 418 -17.24 -12.31 26.45
CA ALA A 418 -17.77 -11.29 25.54
C ALA A 418 -17.96 -11.94 24.15
N PRO A 419 -18.93 -12.86 24.02
CA PRO A 419 -19.04 -13.68 22.82
C PRO A 419 -19.42 -12.83 21.61
N GLY A 420 -18.79 -13.11 20.47
CA GLY A 420 -19.10 -12.54 19.17
C GLY A 420 -18.96 -13.59 18.07
N LEU A 421 -19.91 -13.63 17.14
CA LEU A 421 -19.87 -14.46 15.93
C LEU A 421 -19.39 -13.62 14.74
N PHE A 422 -18.42 -14.13 13.99
CA PHE A 422 -17.95 -13.49 12.78
C PHE A 422 -19.01 -13.50 11.68
N THR A 423 -19.06 -12.43 10.90
CA THR A 423 -20.00 -12.26 9.80
C THR A 423 -19.27 -12.05 8.47
N LEU A 424 -19.91 -12.42 7.36
CA LEU A 424 -19.35 -12.22 6.02
C LEU A 424 -19.16 -10.73 5.69
N SER A 425 -20.01 -9.85 6.23
CA SER A 425 -19.90 -8.39 6.10
C SER A 425 -18.78 -7.76 6.94
N GLN A 426 -18.17 -8.53 7.87
CA GLN A 426 -17.11 -8.08 8.78
C GLN A 426 -17.49 -6.84 9.63
N ASP A 427 -18.78 -6.68 9.92
CA ASP A 427 -19.32 -5.58 10.74
C ASP A 427 -20.16 -6.06 11.93
N GLY A 428 -20.17 -7.38 12.18
CA GLY A 428 -20.94 -8.04 13.22
C GLY A 428 -22.42 -8.22 12.92
N ARG A 429 -22.87 -8.06 11.67
CA ARG A 429 -24.28 -8.15 11.26
C ARG A 429 -24.47 -9.10 10.08
N GLY A 430 -25.69 -9.58 9.91
CA GLY A 430 -26.08 -10.39 8.76
C GLY A 430 -25.60 -11.83 8.82
N THR A 431 -25.13 -12.37 7.69
CA THR A 431 -24.80 -13.80 7.56
C THR A 431 -23.54 -14.15 8.34
N ALA A 432 -23.63 -15.16 9.20
CA ALA A 432 -22.50 -15.68 9.97
C ALA A 432 -21.43 -16.31 9.06
N VAL A 433 -20.18 -16.24 9.48
CA VAL A 433 -19.12 -17.11 8.98
C VAL A 433 -19.39 -18.51 9.52
N CYS A 434 -19.95 -19.36 8.67
CA CYS A 434 -20.38 -20.70 8.99
C CYS A 434 -19.99 -21.65 7.84
N ILE A 435 -19.52 -22.86 8.18
CA ILE A 435 -19.16 -23.89 7.21
C ILE A 435 -19.90 -25.20 7.52
N HIS A 436 -20.08 -26.02 6.49
CA HIS A 436 -20.58 -27.37 6.63
C HIS A 436 -19.59 -28.26 7.41
N LYS A 437 -20.05 -29.39 7.91
CA LYS A 437 -19.22 -30.35 8.68
C LYS A 437 -17.98 -30.84 7.93
N ASP A 438 -17.95 -30.72 6.61
CA ASP A 438 -16.77 -31.08 5.80
C ASP A 438 -15.53 -30.22 6.10
N GLY A 439 -15.70 -29.12 6.84
CA GLY A 439 -14.62 -28.22 7.25
C GLY A 439 -14.13 -27.28 6.15
N ILE A 440 -14.76 -27.25 4.97
CA ILE A 440 -14.31 -26.51 3.79
C ILE A 440 -15.43 -25.73 3.14
N THR A 441 -16.63 -26.29 3.00
CA THR A 441 -17.72 -25.68 2.24
C THR A 441 -18.44 -24.60 3.06
N PRO A 442 -18.48 -23.33 2.62
CA PRO A 442 -19.24 -22.29 3.30
C PRO A 442 -20.75 -22.52 3.19
N VAL A 443 -21.46 -22.30 4.28
CA VAL A 443 -22.93 -22.23 4.29
C VAL A 443 -23.35 -20.93 3.59
N SER A 444 -24.10 -21.06 2.50
CA SER A 444 -24.50 -19.95 1.63
C SER A 444 -25.90 -20.20 1.03
N THR A 445 -26.49 -19.21 0.40
CA THR A 445 -27.78 -19.37 -0.28
C THR A 445 -27.74 -20.42 -1.40
N GLY A 446 -26.59 -20.62 -2.04
CA GLY A 446 -26.37 -21.67 -3.05
C GLY A 446 -26.08 -23.05 -2.47
N LYS A 447 -25.65 -23.10 -1.20
CA LYS A 447 -25.40 -24.32 -0.42
C LYS A 447 -25.89 -24.05 1.02
N PRO A 448 -27.20 -24.11 1.27
CA PRO A 448 -27.77 -23.85 2.59
C PRO A 448 -27.50 -25.02 3.55
N ALA A 449 -27.48 -24.72 4.85
CA ALA A 449 -27.50 -25.76 5.88
C ALA A 449 -28.85 -26.51 5.86
N HIS A 450 -28.86 -27.76 6.32
CA HIS A 450 -30.08 -28.56 6.32
C HIS A 450 -30.48 -28.96 7.75
N PRO A 451 -31.78 -29.10 8.06
CA PRO A 451 -32.22 -29.69 9.31
C PRO A 451 -31.53 -31.02 9.62
N GLY A 452 -31.05 -31.19 10.86
CA GLY A 452 -30.27 -32.36 11.30
C GLY A 452 -28.76 -32.28 10.96
N GLU A 453 -28.32 -31.36 10.14
CA GLU A 453 -26.94 -31.21 9.77
C GLU A 453 -26.13 -30.55 10.89
N GLU A 454 -24.88 -31.01 11.08
CA GLU A 454 -23.90 -30.32 11.91
C GLU A 454 -23.14 -29.24 11.09
N VAL A 455 -23.18 -28.00 11.56
CA VAL A 455 -22.48 -26.86 10.99
C VAL A 455 -21.53 -26.24 11.99
N VAL A 456 -20.50 -25.53 11.51
CA VAL A 456 -19.45 -24.94 12.34
C VAL A 456 -19.49 -23.42 12.22
N PHE A 457 -19.78 -22.74 13.32
CA PHE A 457 -19.68 -21.28 13.44
C PHE A 457 -18.31 -20.89 13.93
N TYR A 458 -17.83 -19.72 13.52
CA TYR A 458 -16.63 -19.10 14.02
C TYR A 458 -16.93 -17.83 14.80
N GLY A 459 -16.20 -17.64 15.90
CA GLY A 459 -16.41 -16.50 16.80
C GLY A 459 -15.16 -16.21 17.66
N THR A 460 -15.32 -15.28 18.57
CA THR A 460 -14.29 -14.97 19.57
C THR A 460 -14.95 -14.57 20.90
N GLY A 461 -14.17 -14.54 22.00
CA GLY A 461 -14.64 -14.05 23.28
C GLY A 461 -15.50 -15.04 24.10
N LEU A 462 -15.39 -16.34 23.81
CA LEU A 462 -16.15 -17.36 24.55
C LEU A 462 -15.47 -17.76 25.89
N GLY A 463 -14.50 -16.96 26.36
CA GLY A 463 -13.91 -17.11 27.69
C GLY A 463 -12.84 -18.21 27.80
N PRO A 464 -12.56 -18.63 29.05
CA PRO A 464 -11.46 -19.55 29.31
C PRO A 464 -11.70 -20.95 28.75
N VAL A 465 -10.60 -21.66 28.47
CA VAL A 465 -10.60 -23.00 27.87
C VAL A 465 -9.84 -24.01 28.72
N THR A 466 -10.09 -25.28 28.48
CA THR A 466 -9.40 -26.41 29.11
C THR A 466 -8.89 -27.40 28.05
N PRO A 467 -7.62 -27.86 28.13
CA PRO A 467 -6.58 -27.30 29.00
C PRO A 467 -6.34 -25.82 28.72
N SER A 468 -5.77 -25.10 29.68
CA SER A 468 -5.43 -23.68 29.50
C SER A 468 -4.37 -23.49 28.44
N ILE A 469 -4.35 -22.34 27.80
CA ILE A 469 -3.40 -21.96 26.75
C ILE A 469 -2.76 -20.61 27.10
N GLY A 470 -1.57 -20.32 26.62
CA GLY A 470 -0.89 -19.05 26.81
C GLY A 470 -1.30 -18.00 25.75
N THR A 471 -1.07 -16.72 26.09
CA THR A 471 -1.26 -15.60 25.17
C THR A 471 -0.38 -15.79 23.93
N GLY A 472 -0.97 -15.66 22.75
CA GLY A 472 -0.31 -15.82 21.45
C GLY A 472 -0.10 -17.27 20.97
N GLU A 473 -0.43 -18.26 21.78
CA GLU A 473 -0.26 -19.68 21.43
C GLU A 473 -1.40 -20.18 20.54
N ALA A 474 -1.06 -20.97 19.52
CA ALA A 474 -2.04 -21.65 18.67
C ALA A 474 -2.71 -22.79 19.43
N SER A 475 -4.02 -22.91 19.30
CA SER A 475 -4.82 -23.96 19.93
C SER A 475 -4.56 -25.33 19.32
N VAL A 476 -4.71 -26.36 20.14
CA VAL A 476 -4.79 -27.78 19.75
C VAL A 476 -6.25 -28.32 19.82
N GLY A 477 -7.24 -27.43 19.88
CA GLY A 477 -8.66 -27.79 20.06
C GLY A 477 -9.12 -27.75 21.53
N ASN A 478 -8.59 -26.78 22.29
CA ASN A 478 -8.94 -26.55 23.70
C ASN A 478 -10.42 -26.19 23.84
N LYS A 479 -11.17 -26.89 24.72
CA LYS A 479 -12.63 -26.69 24.88
C LYS A 479 -12.94 -25.54 25.82
N THR A 480 -14.03 -24.81 25.55
CA THR A 480 -14.57 -23.83 26.51
C THR A 480 -14.96 -24.51 27.83
N ILE A 481 -14.74 -23.83 28.95
CA ILE A 481 -15.13 -24.34 30.28
C ILE A 481 -16.66 -24.46 30.37
N HIS A 482 -17.38 -23.47 29.83
CA HIS A 482 -18.84 -23.48 29.75
C HIS A 482 -19.29 -23.65 28.30
N THR A 483 -20.40 -24.37 28.10
CA THR A 483 -20.99 -24.59 26.76
C THR A 483 -22.00 -23.48 26.46
N PRO A 484 -21.90 -22.79 25.33
CA PRO A 484 -22.89 -21.78 24.96
C PRO A 484 -24.26 -22.39 24.64
N THR A 485 -25.30 -21.60 24.85
CA THR A 485 -26.65 -21.91 24.37
C THR A 485 -26.81 -21.29 22.98
N VAL A 486 -27.21 -22.11 22.01
CA VAL A 486 -27.45 -21.68 20.63
C VAL A 486 -28.90 -21.96 20.22
N LYS A 487 -29.50 -21.02 19.49
CA LYS A 487 -30.81 -21.22 18.83
C LYS A 487 -30.69 -20.85 17.36
N ILE A 488 -31.34 -21.63 16.52
CA ILE A 488 -31.52 -21.37 15.09
C ILE A 488 -33.01 -21.35 14.81
N ASP A 489 -33.54 -20.35 14.12
CA ASP A 489 -34.96 -20.10 13.92
C ASP A 489 -35.77 -20.06 15.25
N GLY A 490 -35.14 -19.59 16.33
CA GLY A 490 -35.72 -19.59 17.68
C GLY A 490 -35.74 -20.95 18.38
N LEU A 491 -35.39 -22.03 17.70
CA LEU A 491 -35.36 -23.40 18.22
C LEU A 491 -34.02 -23.72 18.87
N PRO A 492 -33.96 -24.44 20.00
CA PRO A 492 -32.74 -24.89 20.60
C PRO A 492 -31.91 -25.75 19.64
N ALA A 493 -30.64 -25.43 19.47
CA ALA A 493 -29.72 -26.18 18.65
C ALA A 493 -28.68 -26.90 19.54
N ALA A 494 -28.43 -28.17 19.29
CA ALA A 494 -27.50 -28.95 20.08
C ALA A 494 -26.05 -28.54 19.76
N VAL A 495 -25.28 -28.15 20.79
CA VAL A 495 -23.87 -27.81 20.67
C VAL A 495 -23.03 -29.08 20.84
N MET A 496 -22.37 -29.53 19.80
CA MET A 496 -21.54 -30.74 19.77
C MET A 496 -20.10 -30.46 20.24
N PHE A 497 -19.63 -29.25 19.96
CA PHE A 497 -18.31 -28.76 20.37
C PHE A 497 -18.36 -27.25 20.56
N SER A 498 -17.62 -26.75 21.53
CA SER A 498 -17.29 -25.34 21.70
C SER A 498 -15.88 -25.22 22.24
N GLY A 499 -15.02 -24.48 21.56
CA GLY A 499 -13.61 -24.33 21.94
C GLY A 499 -12.83 -23.54 20.94
N LEU A 500 -11.52 -23.41 21.17
CA LEU A 500 -10.61 -22.76 20.24
C LEU A 500 -10.40 -23.66 19.01
N SER A 501 -10.42 -23.06 17.84
CA SER A 501 -10.14 -23.73 16.57
C SER A 501 -8.67 -24.17 16.50
N PRO A 502 -8.37 -25.44 16.16
CA PRO A 502 -7.00 -25.95 16.09
C PRO A 502 -6.14 -25.16 15.11
N GLY A 503 -4.91 -24.81 15.52
CA GLY A 503 -3.95 -24.05 14.72
C GLY A 503 -4.15 -22.53 14.77
N TYR A 504 -5.21 -22.03 15.42
CA TYR A 504 -5.52 -20.60 15.49
C TYR A 504 -5.36 -20.03 16.92
N VAL A 505 -5.14 -18.73 17.00
CA VAL A 505 -5.06 -17.95 18.27
C VAL A 505 -6.38 -17.20 18.44
N GLY A 506 -7.03 -17.33 19.59
CA GLY A 506 -8.23 -16.55 19.96
C GLY A 506 -9.46 -16.76 19.08
N LEU A 507 -9.38 -17.61 18.05
CA LEU A 507 -10.51 -18.00 17.20
C LEU A 507 -11.23 -19.19 17.82
N TYR A 508 -12.52 -19.04 18.10
CA TYR A 508 -13.37 -20.11 18.60
C TYR A 508 -14.19 -20.71 17.47
N GLN A 509 -14.39 -22.03 17.51
CA GLN A 509 -15.36 -22.74 16.71
C GLN A 509 -16.46 -23.32 17.60
N ILE A 510 -17.69 -23.30 17.10
CA ILE A 510 -18.88 -23.82 17.76
C ILE A 510 -19.59 -24.73 16.77
N ASN A 511 -19.54 -26.04 17.01
CA ASN A 511 -20.21 -27.05 16.18
C ASN A 511 -21.65 -27.23 16.70
N VAL A 512 -22.61 -27.06 15.82
CA VAL A 512 -24.03 -27.00 16.18
C VAL A 512 -24.84 -27.85 15.21
N VAL A 513 -25.79 -28.62 15.72
CA VAL A 513 -26.75 -29.34 14.87
C VAL A 513 -27.93 -28.40 14.59
N VAL A 514 -28.23 -28.20 13.32
CA VAL A 514 -29.40 -27.43 12.86
C VAL A 514 -30.69 -28.17 13.34
N PRO A 515 -31.61 -27.52 14.05
CA PRO A 515 -32.81 -28.17 14.55
C PRO A 515 -33.63 -28.80 13.42
N GLU A 516 -34.17 -30.02 13.66
CA GLU A 516 -35.00 -30.75 12.69
C GLU A 516 -36.24 -29.99 12.21
N LEU A 517 -36.73 -29.07 13.06
CA LEU A 517 -37.91 -28.25 12.78
C LEU A 517 -37.58 -26.83 12.30
N ALA A 518 -36.31 -26.53 12.02
CA ALA A 518 -35.93 -25.25 11.44
C ALA A 518 -36.56 -25.07 10.05
N ARG A 519 -37.10 -23.89 9.79
CA ARG A 519 -37.80 -23.59 8.53
C ARG A 519 -36.79 -23.36 7.40
N THR A 520 -37.21 -23.69 6.20
CA THR A 520 -36.47 -23.30 4.99
C THR A 520 -36.55 -21.78 4.83
N ASN A 521 -35.38 -21.10 4.94
CA ASN A 521 -35.29 -19.65 4.86
C ASN A 521 -33.90 -19.25 4.42
N ALA A 522 -33.79 -18.17 3.66
CA ALA A 522 -32.50 -17.62 3.20
C ALA A 522 -31.70 -16.91 4.31
N ALA A 523 -32.33 -16.58 5.45
CA ALA A 523 -31.71 -15.83 6.54
C ALA A 523 -32.35 -16.18 7.89
N ASP A 524 -32.20 -17.43 8.33
CA ASP A 524 -32.69 -17.85 9.65
C ASP A 524 -31.87 -17.21 10.75
N PRO A 525 -32.53 -16.63 11.76
CA PRO A 525 -31.85 -16.00 12.87
C PRO A 525 -31.12 -17.03 13.74
N VAL A 526 -29.87 -16.71 14.06
CA VAL A 526 -29.04 -17.46 14.99
C VAL A 526 -28.75 -16.57 16.19
N THR A 527 -29.01 -17.09 17.37
CA THR A 527 -28.62 -16.45 18.65
C THR A 527 -27.74 -17.38 19.45
N LEU A 528 -26.67 -16.80 20.02
CA LEU A 528 -25.76 -17.46 20.91
C LEU A 528 -25.69 -16.69 22.22
N SER A 529 -25.69 -17.38 23.34
CA SER A 529 -25.39 -16.77 24.65
C SER A 529 -24.51 -17.69 25.48
N LEU A 530 -23.61 -17.08 26.26
CA LEU A 530 -22.74 -17.79 27.19
C LEU A 530 -22.78 -17.09 28.56
N ASP A 531 -23.09 -17.84 29.63
CA ASP A 531 -23.22 -17.33 30.97
C ASP A 531 -24.16 -16.10 31.07
N GLY A 532 -25.25 -16.11 30.29
CA GLY A 532 -26.21 -15.02 30.23
C GLY A 532 -25.79 -13.83 29.34
N THR A 533 -24.56 -13.82 28.81
CA THR A 533 -24.08 -12.77 27.92
C THR A 533 -24.38 -13.15 26.46
N PRO A 534 -25.19 -12.37 25.72
CA PRO A 534 -25.49 -12.65 24.32
C PRO A 534 -24.35 -12.25 23.41
N ALA A 535 -24.18 -13.01 22.31
CA ALA A 535 -23.41 -12.59 21.15
C ALA A 535 -24.23 -11.65 20.24
N ASN A 536 -23.59 -11.06 19.24
CA ASN A 536 -24.29 -10.35 18.16
C ASN A 536 -25.27 -11.30 17.44
N PRO A 537 -26.49 -10.84 17.08
CA PRO A 537 -27.43 -11.62 16.30
C PRO A 537 -26.91 -11.76 14.84
N VAL A 538 -26.94 -12.99 14.34
CA VAL A 538 -26.51 -13.29 12.97
C VAL A 538 -27.57 -14.17 12.28
N THR A 539 -27.39 -14.46 11.00
CA THR A 539 -28.27 -15.34 10.24
C THR A 539 -27.48 -16.41 9.49
N ILE A 540 -28.14 -17.52 9.15
CA ILE A 540 -27.65 -18.50 8.16
C ILE A 540 -28.79 -18.88 7.22
N PRO A 541 -28.51 -19.24 5.95
CA PRO A 541 -29.50 -19.86 5.09
C PRO A 541 -29.74 -21.33 5.49
N VAL A 542 -31.00 -21.71 5.64
CA VAL A 542 -31.44 -23.08 5.89
C VAL A 542 -32.30 -23.57 4.71
N GLY A 543 -31.90 -24.71 4.14
CA GLY A 543 -32.59 -25.38 3.06
C GLY A 543 -33.64 -26.40 3.56
N PRO A 544 -34.38 -27.08 2.65
CA PRO A 544 -35.29 -28.14 3.02
C PRO A 544 -34.55 -29.33 3.63
N SER A 545 -35.23 -30.14 4.40
CA SER A 545 -34.69 -31.43 4.87
C SER A 545 -34.25 -32.29 3.68
N GLN A 546 -33.12 -32.94 3.78
CA GLN A 546 -32.59 -33.85 2.76
C GLN A 546 -33.25 -35.21 2.83
#